data_babf7ee00694b1c99f06c463ab698b76
#
_entry.id   babf7ee00694b1c99f06c463ab698b76
#
_cell.length_a   1.000
_cell.length_b   1.000
_cell.length_c   1.000
_cell.angle_alpha   90.00
_cell.angle_beta   90.00
_cell.angle_gamma   90.00
#
_symmetry.space_group_name_H-M   'P 1'
#
loop_
_entity.id
_entity.type
_entity.pdbx_description
1 polymer ?
#
loop_
_entity_poly.entity_id
_entity_poly.type
_entity_poly.pdbx_seq_one_letter_code
_entity_poly.pdbx_strand_id
1 'polypeptide(L)'
;MPDSQPQPPHSSPNSSGSPGRSDGAALLLCGARLTDGRTVDVRLGGGRIEAVGTAGSLAPGPVRAAGTRVDLTGYLLLPAPAEPHAHADTALSADTCGPVSYDPEDVQRRCTEAALLQLGHGATALRAHVRVGNVQGLGALAAVLQARRSLRGLAELTAVAMPRLLTGVAGAEGLAMLRDALKMGAAVVGGCPDLDPDPTGYVETVLELASEHGCPVDLHTDAADPARLARLAAMAGGLRPGVTLGPCAGLARLPAEASSRVADQLASAGVTVVCLPQGGCGGVDRRGTAPVRLLRTAGVRVAAGSGALRDVSNPVGRGDPLEAAYLLSSRYGLRPEDAYDAVSTSARAVLGLPEVRVEAGFPAELLAVRGHHLAGALSLAYSRIVVHRGRVVARTSAVREYCNSAVAAELGLPRQGRGQVS
;
A
#
# COMPACT_ATOMS: atom_id res chain seq x y z
N MET A 1 -60.41 -45.50 28.50
CA MET A 1 -59.35 -45.23 27.52
C MET A 1 -59.38 -43.77 27.19
N PRO A 2 -58.58 -42.88 27.84
CA PRO A 2 -58.44 -41.50 27.39
C PRO A 2 -57.12 -41.30 26.66
N ASP A 3 -57.24 -40.53 25.57
CA ASP A 3 -56.16 -40.04 24.67
C ASP A 3 -55.15 -39.23 25.39
N SER A 4 -53.87 -39.57 25.14
CA SER A 4 -52.72 -38.77 25.55
C SER A 4 -52.23 -37.95 24.35
N GLN A 5 -52.52 -36.65 24.33
CA GLN A 5 -51.87 -35.70 23.40
C GLN A 5 -50.49 -35.34 23.90
N PRO A 6 -49.47 -35.23 23.02
CA PRO A 6 -48.15 -34.71 23.38
C PRO A 6 -48.15 -33.17 23.40
N GLN A 7 -47.57 -32.59 24.46
CA GLN A 7 -47.32 -31.16 24.58
C GLN A 7 -46.17 -30.70 23.66
N PRO A 8 -46.21 -29.46 23.11
CA PRO A 8 -45.13 -28.89 22.34
C PRO A 8 -43.97 -28.46 23.26
N PRO A 9 -42.70 -28.48 22.75
CA PRO A 9 -41.56 -28.10 23.54
C PRO A 9 -41.51 -26.58 23.77
N HIS A 10 -41.18 -26.20 25.00
CA HIS A 10 -40.95 -24.82 25.43
C HIS A 10 -39.78 -24.21 24.67
N SER A 11 -40.04 -23.12 23.93
CA SER A 11 -39.05 -22.25 23.34
C SER A 11 -38.29 -21.46 24.41
N SER A 12 -37.01 -21.73 24.57
CA SER A 12 -36.10 -20.91 25.35
C SER A 12 -35.81 -19.59 24.61
N PRO A 13 -35.66 -18.46 25.27
CA PRO A 13 -35.40 -17.20 24.62
C PRO A 13 -33.95 -17.17 24.06
N ASN A 14 -33.83 -16.89 22.77
CA ASN A 14 -32.60 -16.59 22.10
C ASN A 14 -31.88 -15.44 22.81
N SER A 15 -30.76 -15.76 23.44
CA SER A 15 -29.77 -14.77 23.83
C SER A 15 -29.11 -14.25 22.56
N SER A 16 -29.47 -13.02 22.17
CA SER A 16 -28.75 -12.24 21.17
C SER A 16 -27.33 -12.00 21.66
N GLY A 17 -26.42 -12.84 21.21
CA GLY A 17 -24.98 -12.65 21.40
C GLY A 17 -24.54 -11.39 20.66
N SER A 18 -24.27 -10.32 21.38
CA SER A 18 -23.51 -9.17 20.88
C SER A 18 -22.18 -9.66 20.32
N PRO A 19 -21.69 -9.16 19.16
CA PRO A 19 -20.39 -9.54 18.64
C PRO A 19 -19.33 -9.12 19.66
N GLY A 20 -18.59 -10.11 20.17
CA GLY A 20 -17.56 -9.94 21.19
C GLY A 20 -16.60 -8.80 20.80
N ARG A 21 -16.60 -7.73 21.58
CA ARG A 21 -15.51 -6.78 21.65
C ARG A 21 -14.26 -7.57 22.02
N SER A 22 -13.32 -7.72 21.10
CA SER A 22 -11.95 -8.08 21.44
C SER A 22 -11.38 -6.91 22.26
N ASP A 23 -11.36 -7.04 23.57
CA ASP A 23 -10.66 -6.16 24.50
C ASP A 23 -9.14 -6.30 24.24
N GLY A 24 -8.67 -5.73 23.13
CA GLY A 24 -7.24 -5.51 22.90
C GLY A 24 -6.76 -4.48 23.92
N ALA A 25 -5.69 -4.82 24.67
CA ALA A 25 -5.07 -3.90 25.61
C ALA A 25 -4.79 -2.56 24.93
N ALA A 26 -5.21 -1.44 25.57
CA ALA A 26 -5.00 -0.11 25.03
C ALA A 26 -3.49 0.18 24.86
N LEU A 27 -3.11 0.81 23.75
CA LEU A 27 -1.74 1.24 23.49
C LEU A 27 -1.65 2.76 23.65
N LEU A 28 -0.66 3.23 24.42
CA LEU A 28 -0.37 4.65 24.59
C LEU A 28 0.98 4.98 23.92
N LEU A 29 0.94 5.80 22.88
CA LEU A 29 2.10 6.39 22.24
C LEU A 29 2.38 7.74 22.93
N CYS A 30 3.57 7.92 23.49
CA CYS A 30 3.90 9.08 24.32
C CYS A 30 4.94 9.97 23.65
N GLY A 31 4.73 11.30 23.72
CA GLY A 31 5.73 12.29 23.33
C GLY A 31 6.03 12.36 21.83
N ALA A 32 5.11 11.90 20.98
CA ALA A 32 5.27 11.94 19.53
C ALA A 32 5.14 13.37 18.99
N ARG A 33 5.96 13.75 18.01
CA ARG A 33 5.83 15.03 17.31
C ARG A 33 4.96 14.88 16.07
N LEU A 34 4.07 15.84 15.83
CA LEU A 34 3.28 15.95 14.60
C LEU A 34 3.95 16.87 13.58
N THR A 35 3.50 16.83 12.33
CA THR A 35 4.02 17.68 11.24
C THR A 35 3.76 19.17 11.47
N ASP A 36 2.72 19.52 12.23
CA ASP A 36 2.41 20.90 12.63
C ASP A 36 3.24 21.42 13.82
N GLY A 37 4.16 20.58 14.33
CA GLY A 37 5.09 20.91 15.40
C GLY A 37 4.60 20.59 16.81
N ARG A 38 3.33 20.24 17.01
CA ARG A 38 2.81 19.83 18.33
C ARG A 38 3.48 18.53 18.79
N THR A 39 3.69 18.43 20.11
CA THR A 39 4.10 17.18 20.77
C THR A 39 2.91 16.61 21.51
N VAL A 40 2.55 15.37 21.22
CA VAL A 40 1.29 14.77 21.66
C VAL A 40 1.51 13.36 22.24
N ASP A 41 0.55 12.96 23.08
CA ASP A 41 0.29 11.57 23.40
C ASP A 41 -0.91 11.08 22.59
N VAL A 42 -0.90 9.82 22.17
CA VAL A 42 -1.98 9.22 21.39
C VAL A 42 -2.38 7.88 22.02
N ARG A 43 -3.66 7.77 22.41
CA ARG A 43 -4.23 6.53 22.94
C ARG A 43 -4.94 5.78 21.83
N LEU A 44 -4.62 4.50 21.70
CA LEU A 44 -5.16 3.60 20.69
C LEU A 44 -5.96 2.48 21.37
N GLY A 45 -7.11 2.14 20.77
CA GLY A 45 -7.94 1.04 21.23
C GLY A 45 -8.93 0.63 20.13
N GLY A 46 -9.33 -0.63 20.08
CA GLY A 46 -10.28 -1.14 19.08
C GLY A 46 -9.88 -0.90 17.62
N GLY A 47 -8.57 -0.79 17.33
CA GLY A 47 -8.07 -0.52 15.98
C GLY A 47 -8.19 0.95 15.55
N ARG A 48 -8.54 1.86 16.46
CA ARG A 48 -8.74 3.29 16.21
C ARG A 48 -7.92 4.15 17.16
N ILE A 49 -7.76 5.42 16.80
CA ILE A 49 -7.25 6.46 17.69
C ILE A 49 -8.41 6.88 18.60
N GLU A 50 -8.30 6.61 19.89
CA GLU A 50 -9.33 6.98 20.88
C GLU A 50 -9.20 8.44 21.34
N ALA A 51 -7.97 8.89 21.54
CA ALA A 51 -7.69 10.24 22.00
C ALA A 51 -6.32 10.72 21.55
N VAL A 52 -6.21 12.02 21.31
CA VAL A 52 -4.96 12.75 21.10
C VAL A 52 -4.94 13.89 22.09
N GLY A 53 -3.91 13.99 22.91
CA GLY A 53 -3.73 15.04 23.91
C GLY A 53 -2.32 15.61 23.87
N THR A 54 -2.08 16.71 24.55
CA THR A 54 -0.72 17.24 24.76
C THR A 54 0.14 16.21 25.49
N ALA A 55 1.44 16.22 25.24
CA ALA A 55 2.36 15.28 25.89
C ALA A 55 2.21 15.29 27.41
N GLY A 56 2.05 14.11 28.01
CA GLY A 56 1.83 13.92 29.44
C GLY A 56 0.36 14.10 29.91
N SER A 57 -0.57 14.48 29.03
CA SER A 57 -1.97 14.72 29.43
C SER A 57 -2.85 13.47 29.44
N LEU A 58 -2.46 12.42 28.70
CA LEU A 58 -3.23 11.19 28.67
C LEU A 58 -2.76 10.22 29.74
N ALA A 59 -3.61 10.00 30.74
CA ALA A 59 -3.36 8.96 31.74
C ALA A 59 -3.40 7.56 31.08
N PRO A 60 -2.61 6.60 31.56
CA PRO A 60 -2.86 5.21 31.24
C PRO A 60 -4.29 4.88 31.68
N GLY A 61 -5.03 4.12 30.85
CA GLY A 61 -6.39 3.70 31.15
C GLY A 61 -6.51 2.99 32.52
N PRO A 62 -7.73 2.69 32.97
CA PRO A 62 -7.96 2.16 34.31
C PRO A 62 -7.07 0.93 34.57
N VAL A 63 -6.58 0.82 35.80
CA VAL A 63 -5.51 -0.10 36.30
C VAL A 63 -5.70 -1.60 35.91
N ARG A 64 -6.87 -2.01 35.46
CA ARG A 64 -7.13 -3.37 34.94
C ARG A 64 -6.71 -3.61 33.49
N ALA A 65 -6.40 -2.56 32.73
CA ALA A 65 -5.79 -2.65 31.41
C ALA A 65 -4.51 -1.81 31.46
N ALA A 66 -3.46 -2.33 32.07
CA ALA A 66 -2.11 -1.76 32.01
C ALA A 66 -1.69 -1.73 30.53
N GLY A 67 -2.13 -0.67 29.81
CA GLY A 67 -1.87 -0.49 28.40
C GLY A 67 -0.37 -0.39 28.17
N THR A 68 0.10 -1.05 27.13
CA THR A 68 1.51 -0.95 26.73
C THR A 68 1.83 0.50 26.39
N ARG A 69 2.88 1.07 26.99
CA ARG A 69 3.38 2.42 26.64
C ARG A 69 4.54 2.28 25.66
N VAL A 70 4.54 3.18 24.66
CA VAL A 70 5.65 3.31 23.70
C VAL A 70 6.11 4.76 23.74
N ASP A 71 7.35 4.98 24.14
CA ASP A 71 8.00 6.28 24.08
C ASP A 71 8.37 6.61 22.63
N LEU A 72 7.81 7.70 22.11
CA LEU A 72 8.06 8.26 20.79
C LEU A 72 8.80 9.60 20.85
N THR A 73 9.48 9.89 21.95
CA THR A 73 10.31 11.10 22.07
C THR A 73 11.37 11.11 20.97
N GLY A 74 11.39 12.17 20.16
CA GLY A 74 12.28 12.30 19.01
C GLY A 74 11.78 11.59 17.73
N TYR A 75 10.53 11.11 17.74
CA TYR A 75 9.87 10.55 16.54
C TYR A 75 8.78 11.50 16.02
N LEU A 76 8.72 11.61 14.70
CA LEU A 76 7.60 12.19 13.98
C LEU A 76 6.54 11.10 13.77
N LEU A 77 5.29 11.38 14.13
CA LEU A 77 4.16 10.47 13.98
C LEU A 77 3.32 10.86 12.76
N LEU A 78 3.14 9.92 11.86
CA LEU A 78 2.53 10.11 10.55
C LEU A 78 1.44 9.05 10.29
N PRO A 79 0.47 9.31 9.41
CA PRO A 79 -0.36 8.25 8.83
C PRO A 79 0.53 7.18 8.16
N ALA A 80 0.26 5.90 8.38
CA ALA A 80 1.05 4.85 7.77
C ALA A 80 0.95 4.87 6.24
N PRO A 81 2.07 4.70 5.51
CA PRO A 81 2.07 4.49 4.08
C PRO A 81 1.29 3.25 3.66
N ALA A 82 0.97 3.19 2.37
CA ALA A 82 0.53 1.99 1.68
C ALA A 82 1.37 1.78 0.42
N GLU A 83 1.46 0.54 -0.04
CA GLU A 83 2.12 0.17 -1.29
C GLU A 83 1.04 -0.12 -2.35
N PRO A 84 0.75 0.84 -3.25
CA PRO A 84 -0.33 0.69 -4.21
C PRO A 84 0.06 -0.15 -5.42
N HIS A 85 1.34 -0.52 -5.60
CA HIS A 85 1.81 -1.16 -6.82
C HIS A 85 3.04 -2.05 -6.58
N ALA A 86 2.82 -3.26 -6.08
CA ALA A 86 3.86 -4.25 -5.85
C ALA A 86 3.73 -5.45 -6.80
N HIS A 87 4.85 -6.01 -7.25
CA HIS A 87 4.90 -7.26 -8.01
C HIS A 87 5.30 -8.43 -7.10
N ALA A 88 4.33 -8.92 -6.33
CA ALA A 88 4.59 -9.93 -5.31
C ALA A 88 4.95 -11.32 -5.90
N ASP A 89 4.53 -11.61 -7.14
CA ASP A 89 4.81 -12.86 -7.85
C ASP A 89 6.28 -12.98 -8.29
N THR A 90 6.98 -11.85 -8.49
CA THR A 90 8.40 -11.81 -8.89
C THR A 90 9.33 -11.23 -7.83
N ALA A 91 8.81 -10.67 -6.75
CA ALA A 91 9.61 -10.07 -5.70
C ALA A 91 10.70 -11.02 -5.19
N LEU A 92 11.86 -10.46 -4.83
CA LEU A 92 13.00 -11.18 -4.25
C LEU A 92 13.55 -12.31 -5.13
N SER A 93 13.37 -12.24 -6.45
CA SER A 93 13.87 -13.24 -7.39
C SER A 93 15.23 -12.90 -8.01
N ALA A 94 15.76 -11.69 -7.80
CA ALA A 94 17.04 -11.27 -8.38
C ALA A 94 18.25 -11.98 -7.77
N ASP A 95 18.12 -12.51 -6.55
CA ASP A 95 19.21 -13.19 -5.85
C ASP A 95 19.37 -14.66 -6.25
N THR A 96 18.44 -15.18 -7.07
CA THR A 96 18.48 -16.57 -7.52
C THR A 96 19.24 -16.70 -8.84
N CYS A 97 20.16 -17.65 -8.93
CA CYS A 97 20.81 -18.00 -10.18
C CYS A 97 19.82 -18.80 -11.05
N GLY A 98 19.26 -18.17 -12.08
CA GLY A 98 18.36 -18.84 -13.02
C GLY A 98 17.05 -18.08 -13.27
N PRO A 99 16.13 -18.71 -14.03
CA PRO A 99 14.82 -18.12 -14.28
C PRO A 99 13.99 -18.02 -13.00
N VAL A 100 13.06 -17.06 -12.96
CA VAL A 100 12.15 -16.88 -11.82
C VAL A 100 11.33 -18.15 -11.63
N SER A 101 11.39 -18.70 -10.42
CA SER A 101 10.54 -19.82 -10.03
C SER A 101 9.10 -19.35 -9.86
N TYR A 102 8.17 -20.12 -10.42
CA TYR A 102 6.72 -19.93 -10.24
C TYR A 102 6.09 -21.10 -9.48
N ASP A 103 6.92 -21.91 -8.82
CA ASP A 103 6.41 -22.87 -7.84
C ASP A 103 5.58 -22.14 -6.78
N PRO A 104 4.35 -22.62 -6.47
CA PRO A 104 3.44 -21.93 -5.56
C PRO A 104 4.01 -21.71 -4.17
N GLU A 105 4.80 -22.65 -3.63
CA GLU A 105 5.39 -22.51 -2.29
C GLU A 105 6.48 -21.43 -2.29
N ASP A 106 7.27 -21.36 -3.36
CA ASP A 106 8.31 -20.34 -3.51
C ASP A 106 7.70 -18.95 -3.74
N VAL A 107 6.66 -18.83 -4.55
CA VAL A 107 5.91 -17.58 -4.73
C VAL A 107 5.29 -17.13 -3.40
N GLN A 108 4.66 -18.04 -2.64
CA GLN A 108 4.09 -17.72 -1.34
C GLN A 108 5.15 -17.21 -0.36
N ARG A 109 6.29 -17.89 -0.28
CA ARG A 109 7.42 -17.49 0.58
C ARG A 109 7.92 -16.11 0.21
N ARG A 110 8.27 -15.86 -1.06
CA ARG A 110 8.77 -14.57 -1.53
C ARG A 110 7.76 -13.45 -1.33
N CYS A 111 6.49 -13.69 -1.64
CA CYS A 111 5.41 -12.72 -1.40
C CYS A 111 5.29 -12.34 0.08
N THR A 112 5.36 -13.33 0.98
CA THR A 112 5.31 -13.11 2.43
C THR A 112 6.51 -12.30 2.90
N GLU A 113 7.72 -12.67 2.49
CA GLU A 113 8.96 -11.95 2.82
C GLU A 113 8.94 -10.51 2.30
N ALA A 114 8.51 -10.31 1.06
CA ALA A 114 8.39 -8.98 0.44
C ALA A 114 7.40 -8.10 1.22
N ALA A 115 6.24 -8.65 1.59
CA ALA A 115 5.24 -7.92 2.37
C ALA A 115 5.77 -7.55 3.77
N LEU A 116 6.51 -8.44 4.43
CA LEU A 116 7.14 -8.16 5.72
C LEU A 116 8.24 -7.09 5.63
N LEU A 117 9.03 -7.09 4.56
CA LEU A 117 10.01 -6.03 4.29
C LEU A 117 9.31 -4.67 4.11
N GLN A 118 8.27 -4.61 3.28
CA GLN A 118 7.50 -3.38 3.05
C GLN A 118 6.76 -2.92 4.32
N LEU A 119 6.26 -3.86 5.13
CA LEU A 119 5.71 -3.56 6.46
C LEU A 119 6.78 -2.96 7.39
N GLY A 120 7.97 -3.52 7.41
CA GLY A 120 9.13 -2.98 8.17
C GLY A 120 9.49 -1.56 7.72
N HIS A 121 9.24 -1.23 6.46
CA HIS A 121 9.39 0.12 5.90
C HIS A 121 8.19 1.03 6.18
N GLY A 122 7.09 0.53 6.72
CA GLY A 122 5.94 1.31 7.16
C GLY A 122 4.65 1.08 6.37
N ALA A 123 4.67 0.33 5.27
CA ALA A 123 3.47 0.03 4.50
C ALA A 123 2.57 -0.97 5.24
N THR A 124 1.43 -0.51 5.75
CA THR A 124 0.45 -1.38 6.45
C THR A 124 -0.55 -2.03 5.50
N ALA A 125 -0.58 -1.62 4.25
CA ALA A 125 -1.44 -2.17 3.21
C ALA A 125 -0.70 -2.23 1.88
N LEU A 126 -0.93 -3.30 1.11
CA LEU A 126 -0.24 -3.59 -0.13
C LEU A 126 -1.21 -4.05 -1.21
N ARG A 127 -0.99 -3.59 -2.45
CA ARG A 127 -1.67 -4.09 -3.65
C ARG A 127 -0.66 -4.86 -4.49
N ALA A 128 -0.86 -6.19 -4.56
CA ALA A 128 0.01 -7.10 -5.29
C ALA A 128 -0.55 -7.34 -6.70
N HIS A 129 0.21 -6.97 -7.73
CA HIS A 129 -0.08 -7.28 -9.11
C HIS A 129 0.41 -8.68 -9.43
N VAL A 130 -0.49 -9.56 -9.83
CA VAL A 130 -0.23 -10.99 -10.01
C VAL A 130 -0.61 -11.40 -11.42
N ARG A 131 0.36 -11.92 -12.16
CA ARG A 131 0.11 -12.45 -13.50
C ARG A 131 -0.72 -13.73 -13.43
N VAL A 132 -1.74 -13.82 -14.26
CA VAL A 132 -2.61 -14.99 -14.41
C VAL A 132 -2.66 -15.44 -15.85
N GLY A 133 -2.80 -16.74 -16.08
CA GLY A 133 -2.81 -17.32 -17.41
C GLY A 133 -1.45 -17.90 -17.84
N ASN A 134 -1.35 -18.23 -19.11
CA ASN A 134 -0.21 -18.96 -19.69
C ASN A 134 0.06 -20.30 -18.97
N VAL A 135 1.32 -20.75 -18.98
CA VAL A 135 1.77 -22.01 -18.36
C VAL A 135 1.54 -22.04 -16.83
N GLN A 136 1.45 -20.88 -16.19
CA GLN A 136 1.34 -20.77 -14.73
C GLN A 136 -0.11 -20.83 -14.23
N GLY A 137 -1.08 -20.62 -15.12
CA GLY A 137 -2.50 -20.64 -14.78
C GLY A 137 -2.82 -19.66 -13.64
N LEU A 138 -3.40 -20.18 -12.56
CA LEU A 138 -3.79 -19.42 -11.35
C LEU A 138 -2.90 -19.74 -10.14
N GLY A 139 -1.81 -20.50 -10.31
CA GLY A 139 -0.95 -20.95 -9.22
C GLY A 139 -0.31 -19.80 -8.43
N ALA A 140 0.23 -18.79 -9.12
CA ALA A 140 0.80 -17.62 -8.47
C ALA A 140 -0.26 -16.83 -7.68
N LEU A 141 -1.48 -16.69 -8.20
CA LEU A 141 -2.57 -16.04 -7.47
C LEU A 141 -2.96 -16.82 -6.21
N ALA A 142 -3.08 -18.15 -6.31
CA ALA A 142 -3.36 -19.00 -5.15
C ALA A 142 -2.30 -18.81 -4.05
N ALA A 143 -1.02 -18.76 -4.42
CA ALA A 143 0.10 -18.52 -3.52
C ALA A 143 0.04 -17.15 -2.84
N VAL A 144 -0.25 -16.08 -3.58
CA VAL A 144 -0.43 -14.71 -3.03
C VAL A 144 -1.64 -14.64 -2.11
N LEU A 145 -2.74 -15.31 -2.43
CA LEU A 145 -3.91 -15.39 -1.56
C LEU A 145 -3.63 -16.18 -0.28
N GLN A 146 -2.73 -17.17 -0.33
CA GLN A 146 -2.25 -17.87 0.86
C GLN A 146 -1.35 -16.98 1.71
N ALA A 147 -0.41 -16.23 1.09
CA ALA A 147 0.40 -15.23 1.79
C ALA A 147 -0.49 -14.18 2.49
N ARG A 148 -1.57 -13.71 1.85
CA ARG A 148 -2.57 -12.82 2.47
C ARG A 148 -3.16 -13.40 3.75
N ARG A 149 -3.45 -14.71 3.77
CA ARG A 149 -3.96 -15.38 4.98
C ARG A 149 -2.90 -15.40 6.09
N SER A 150 -1.66 -15.66 5.76
CA SER A 150 -0.53 -15.69 6.71
C SER A 150 -0.21 -14.30 7.29
N LEU A 151 -0.43 -13.24 6.52
CA LEU A 151 -0.19 -11.85 6.95
C LEU A 151 -1.35 -11.25 7.75
N ARG A 152 -2.42 -12.01 8.02
CA ARG A 152 -3.61 -11.53 8.73
C ARG A 152 -3.24 -10.95 10.10
N GLY A 153 -3.61 -9.70 10.33
CA GLY A 153 -3.29 -8.96 11.57
C GLY A 153 -1.92 -8.29 11.60
N LEU A 154 -1.09 -8.48 10.57
CA LEU A 154 0.17 -7.76 10.38
C LEU A 154 0.06 -6.68 9.31
N ALA A 155 -0.52 -7.00 8.16
CA ALA A 155 -0.72 -6.09 7.05
C ALA A 155 -1.94 -6.51 6.21
N GLU A 156 -2.51 -5.55 5.47
CA GLU A 156 -3.52 -5.82 4.46
C GLU A 156 -2.82 -6.17 3.13
N LEU A 157 -3.25 -7.25 2.47
CA LEU A 157 -2.77 -7.62 1.14
C LEU A 157 -3.96 -7.79 0.19
N THR A 158 -3.98 -7.01 -0.90
CA THR A 158 -4.98 -7.08 -1.96
C THR A 158 -4.34 -7.58 -3.24
N ALA A 159 -4.94 -8.55 -3.93
CA ALA A 159 -4.44 -9.08 -5.19
C ALA A 159 -5.17 -8.46 -6.39
N VAL A 160 -4.41 -8.04 -7.39
CA VAL A 160 -4.85 -7.67 -8.74
C VAL A 160 -4.58 -8.84 -9.66
N ALA A 161 -5.59 -9.33 -10.36
CA ALA A 161 -5.42 -10.36 -11.37
C ALA A 161 -5.07 -9.73 -12.73
N MET A 162 -3.92 -10.10 -13.30
CA MET A 162 -3.38 -9.51 -14.51
C MET A 162 -3.24 -10.56 -15.63
N PRO A 163 -4.26 -10.75 -16.48
CA PRO A 163 -4.13 -11.57 -17.70
C PRO A 163 -3.23 -10.85 -18.71
N ARG A 164 -2.51 -11.64 -19.49
CA ARG A 164 -1.63 -11.10 -20.54
C ARG A 164 -2.42 -10.65 -21.76
N LEU A 165 -3.34 -11.49 -22.24
CA LEU A 165 -4.15 -11.26 -23.44
C LEU A 165 -5.63 -11.47 -23.09
N LEU A 166 -6.49 -10.62 -23.64
CA LEU A 166 -7.96 -10.72 -23.49
C LEU A 166 -8.67 -10.68 -24.85
N THR A 167 -7.98 -10.34 -25.94
CA THR A 167 -8.58 -10.24 -27.26
C THR A 167 -8.09 -11.34 -28.22
N GLY A 168 -8.83 -11.56 -29.28
CA GLY A 168 -8.56 -12.62 -30.24
C GLY A 168 -8.77 -14.03 -29.69
N VAL A 169 -8.30 -15.02 -30.43
CA VAL A 169 -8.47 -16.45 -30.06
C VAL A 169 -7.73 -16.79 -28.76
N ALA A 170 -6.53 -16.25 -28.58
CA ALA A 170 -5.74 -16.46 -27.34
C ALA A 170 -6.33 -15.72 -26.12
N GLY A 171 -7.13 -14.68 -26.34
CA GLY A 171 -7.76 -13.90 -25.27
C GLY A 171 -8.90 -14.62 -24.55
N ALA A 172 -9.56 -15.58 -25.21
CA ALA A 172 -10.68 -16.33 -24.61
C ALA A 172 -10.25 -17.09 -23.35
N GLU A 173 -9.07 -17.71 -23.36
CA GLU A 173 -8.49 -18.38 -22.20
C GLU A 173 -8.16 -17.37 -21.10
N GLY A 174 -7.54 -16.22 -21.45
CA GLY A 174 -7.23 -15.14 -20.51
C GLY A 174 -8.47 -14.62 -19.81
N LEU A 175 -9.58 -14.43 -20.53
CA LEU A 175 -10.85 -13.98 -19.97
C LEU A 175 -11.46 -15.02 -19.01
N ALA A 176 -11.43 -16.30 -19.36
CA ALA A 176 -11.89 -17.37 -18.49
C ALA A 176 -11.09 -17.40 -17.17
N MET A 177 -9.76 -17.34 -17.28
CA MET A 177 -8.88 -17.30 -16.11
C MET A 177 -9.08 -16.05 -15.25
N LEU A 178 -9.32 -14.90 -15.86
CA LEU A 178 -9.61 -13.66 -15.14
C LEU A 178 -10.92 -13.79 -14.31
N ARG A 179 -11.97 -14.36 -14.88
CA ARG A 179 -13.21 -14.67 -14.16
C ARG A 179 -12.99 -15.63 -13.00
N ASP A 180 -12.19 -16.67 -13.21
CA ASP A 180 -11.87 -17.62 -12.13
C ASP A 180 -10.97 -17.00 -11.06
N ALA A 181 -10.05 -16.13 -11.43
CA ALA A 181 -9.24 -15.35 -10.48
C ALA A 181 -10.11 -14.50 -9.52
N LEU A 182 -11.15 -13.87 -10.04
CA LEU A 182 -12.11 -13.09 -9.23
C LEU A 182 -12.89 -14.01 -8.26
N LYS A 183 -13.36 -15.16 -8.73
CA LYS A 183 -14.02 -16.17 -7.88
C LYS A 183 -13.08 -16.69 -6.77
N MET A 184 -11.78 -16.83 -7.06
CA MET A 184 -10.78 -17.23 -6.07
C MET A 184 -10.53 -16.16 -5.00
N GLY A 185 -10.82 -14.89 -5.26
CA GLY A 185 -10.69 -13.79 -4.31
C GLY A 185 -9.66 -12.71 -4.69
N ALA A 186 -9.29 -12.60 -5.97
CA ALA A 186 -8.70 -11.37 -6.48
C ALA A 186 -9.74 -10.24 -6.33
N ALA A 187 -9.35 -9.13 -5.76
CA ALA A 187 -10.27 -8.05 -5.43
C ALA A 187 -10.25 -6.91 -6.47
N VAL A 188 -9.36 -6.98 -7.43
CA VAL A 188 -9.12 -5.95 -8.45
C VAL A 188 -8.91 -6.63 -9.80
N VAL A 189 -9.60 -6.14 -10.81
CA VAL A 189 -9.33 -6.51 -12.21
C VAL A 189 -8.18 -5.66 -12.73
N GLY A 190 -7.17 -6.30 -13.29
CA GLY A 190 -6.03 -5.61 -13.84
C GLY A 190 -5.60 -6.11 -15.20
N GLY A 191 -4.45 -5.66 -15.62
CA GLY A 191 -3.81 -6.12 -16.84
C GLY A 191 -2.89 -5.10 -17.48
N CYS A 192 -2.32 -5.49 -18.62
CA CYS A 192 -1.41 -4.64 -19.38
C CYS A 192 -1.93 -4.54 -20.84
N PRO A 193 -2.82 -3.58 -21.13
CA PRO A 193 -3.40 -3.42 -22.47
C PRO A 193 -2.33 -3.15 -23.53
N ASP A 194 -1.18 -2.59 -23.16
CA ASP A 194 -0.09 -2.29 -24.11
C ASP A 194 0.53 -3.58 -24.73
N LEU A 195 0.28 -4.74 -24.14
CA LEU A 195 0.75 -6.04 -24.64
C LEU A 195 -0.28 -6.78 -25.50
N ASP A 196 -1.52 -6.31 -25.54
CA ASP A 196 -2.60 -6.95 -26.30
C ASP A 196 -2.63 -6.45 -27.74
N PRO A 197 -2.93 -7.30 -28.73
CA PRO A 197 -3.11 -6.89 -30.13
C PRO A 197 -4.20 -5.83 -30.33
N ASP A 198 -5.27 -5.88 -29.50
CA ASP A 198 -6.31 -4.84 -29.45
C ASP A 198 -6.40 -4.24 -28.04
N PRO A 199 -5.59 -3.24 -27.73
CA PRO A 199 -5.61 -2.58 -26.43
C PRO A 199 -6.95 -1.94 -26.05
N THR A 200 -7.75 -1.53 -27.05
CA THR A 200 -9.08 -0.94 -26.80
C THR A 200 -10.07 -2.00 -26.34
N GLY A 201 -10.20 -3.09 -27.09
CA GLY A 201 -11.04 -4.22 -26.71
C GLY A 201 -10.61 -4.87 -25.39
N TYR A 202 -9.29 -4.86 -25.09
CA TYR A 202 -8.79 -5.27 -23.78
C TYR A 202 -9.37 -4.42 -22.65
N VAL A 203 -9.30 -3.09 -22.79
CA VAL A 203 -9.81 -2.16 -21.77
C VAL A 203 -11.33 -2.29 -21.63
N GLU A 204 -12.08 -2.39 -22.73
CA GLU A 204 -13.53 -2.62 -22.74
C GLU A 204 -13.88 -3.88 -21.92
N THR A 205 -13.24 -5.01 -22.23
CA THR A 205 -13.43 -6.29 -21.50
C THR A 205 -13.14 -6.18 -20.01
N VAL A 206 -12.07 -5.48 -19.65
CA VAL A 206 -11.69 -5.27 -18.23
C VAL A 206 -12.73 -4.43 -17.51
N LEU A 207 -13.20 -3.33 -18.13
CA LEU A 207 -14.20 -2.43 -17.54
C LEU A 207 -15.58 -3.10 -17.39
N GLU A 208 -16.00 -3.89 -18.39
CA GLU A 208 -17.23 -4.68 -18.33
C GLU A 208 -17.17 -5.68 -17.16
N LEU A 209 -16.11 -6.46 -17.08
CA LEU A 209 -15.95 -7.46 -16.02
C LEU A 209 -15.87 -6.82 -14.63
N ALA A 210 -15.16 -5.69 -14.51
CA ALA A 210 -15.08 -4.95 -13.26
C ALA A 210 -16.44 -4.39 -12.84
N SER A 211 -17.24 -3.92 -13.79
CA SER A 211 -18.62 -3.46 -13.57
C SER A 211 -19.53 -4.61 -13.13
N GLU A 212 -19.45 -5.79 -13.78
CA GLU A 212 -20.19 -6.99 -13.42
C GLU A 212 -19.93 -7.43 -11.97
N HIS A 213 -18.68 -7.33 -11.53
CA HIS A 213 -18.25 -7.76 -10.20
C HIS A 213 -18.21 -6.64 -9.15
N GLY A 214 -18.49 -5.40 -9.52
CA GLY A 214 -18.45 -4.25 -8.61
C GLY A 214 -17.05 -4.00 -8.01
N CYS A 215 -15.97 -4.28 -8.74
CA CYS A 215 -14.60 -4.17 -8.27
C CYS A 215 -13.81 -3.07 -9.02
N PRO A 216 -12.75 -2.53 -8.41
CA PRO A 216 -11.90 -1.54 -9.07
C PRO A 216 -11.04 -2.15 -10.18
N VAL A 217 -10.54 -1.27 -11.06
CA VAL A 217 -9.60 -1.61 -12.13
C VAL A 217 -8.23 -1.01 -11.85
N ASP A 218 -7.17 -1.77 -12.16
CA ASP A 218 -5.77 -1.32 -12.06
C ASP A 218 -4.98 -1.80 -13.27
N LEU A 219 -4.69 -0.86 -14.20
CA LEU A 219 -4.05 -1.17 -15.47
C LEU A 219 -2.59 -0.73 -15.48
N HIS A 220 -1.75 -1.65 -15.93
CA HIS A 220 -0.36 -1.36 -16.30
C HIS A 220 -0.33 -0.74 -17.69
N THR A 221 0.14 0.49 -17.79
CA THR A 221 0.42 1.15 -19.07
C THR A 221 1.59 2.12 -18.94
N ASP A 222 2.44 2.18 -19.96
CA ASP A 222 3.47 3.21 -20.06
C ASP A 222 2.89 4.57 -20.44
N ALA A 223 1.66 4.59 -20.96
CA ALA A 223 0.95 5.81 -21.34
C ALA A 223 1.70 6.63 -22.42
N ALA A 224 2.33 5.97 -23.37
CA ALA A 224 3.10 6.60 -24.44
C ALA A 224 2.24 7.07 -25.63
N ASP A 225 0.99 6.62 -25.74
CA ASP A 225 0.05 6.96 -26.81
C ASP A 225 -1.08 7.85 -26.27
N PRO A 226 -1.09 9.16 -26.59
CA PRO A 226 -2.09 10.09 -26.06
C PRO A 226 -3.51 9.81 -26.57
N ALA A 227 -3.67 9.30 -27.80
CA ALA A 227 -5.00 8.99 -28.33
C ALA A 227 -5.62 7.78 -27.66
N ARG A 228 -4.81 6.76 -27.37
CA ARG A 228 -5.22 5.59 -26.60
C ARG A 228 -5.62 5.95 -25.18
N LEU A 229 -4.83 6.81 -24.50
CA LEU A 229 -5.15 7.30 -23.16
C LEU A 229 -6.43 8.14 -23.12
N ALA A 230 -6.64 9.01 -24.10
CA ALA A 230 -7.87 9.78 -24.20
C ALA A 230 -9.11 8.88 -24.31
N ARG A 231 -9.00 7.81 -25.11
CA ARG A 231 -10.07 6.82 -25.25
C ARG A 231 -10.29 6.04 -23.97
N LEU A 232 -9.22 5.59 -23.31
CA LEU A 232 -9.31 4.92 -22.01
C LEU A 232 -9.97 5.81 -20.96
N ALA A 233 -9.59 7.09 -20.88
CA ALA A 233 -10.20 8.05 -19.97
C ALA A 233 -11.70 8.21 -20.22
N ALA A 234 -12.10 8.30 -21.49
CA ALA A 234 -13.51 8.40 -21.87
C ALA A 234 -14.31 7.17 -21.43
N MET A 235 -13.76 5.97 -21.58
CA MET A 235 -14.39 4.72 -21.16
C MET A 235 -14.44 4.56 -19.63
N ALA A 236 -13.39 5.01 -18.93
CA ALA A 236 -13.22 4.83 -17.48
C ALA A 236 -14.11 5.73 -16.63
N GLY A 237 -14.58 6.86 -17.17
CA GLY A 237 -15.22 7.93 -16.40
C GLY A 237 -16.50 7.57 -15.64
N GLY A 238 -17.12 6.44 -15.97
CA GLY A 238 -18.35 5.95 -15.31
C GLY A 238 -18.12 4.85 -14.29
N LEU A 239 -16.95 4.20 -14.28
CA LEU A 239 -16.71 3.03 -13.44
C LEU A 239 -16.61 3.41 -11.95
N ARG A 240 -17.28 2.66 -11.11
CA ARG A 240 -17.13 2.72 -9.66
C ARG A 240 -16.85 1.29 -9.13
N PRO A 241 -15.87 1.12 -8.24
CA PRO A 241 -15.14 2.10 -7.42
C PRO A 241 -14.08 2.98 -8.13
N GLY A 242 -13.65 2.67 -9.35
CA GLY A 242 -12.78 3.54 -10.13
C GLY A 242 -11.63 2.83 -10.84
N VAL A 243 -10.87 3.60 -11.61
CA VAL A 243 -9.75 3.12 -12.43
C VAL A 243 -8.44 3.75 -11.95
N THR A 244 -7.43 2.89 -11.81
CA THR A 244 -6.04 3.25 -11.53
C THR A 244 -5.18 2.91 -12.74
N LEU A 245 -4.24 3.77 -13.09
CA LEU A 245 -3.25 3.55 -14.13
C LEU A 245 -1.83 3.67 -13.56
N GLY A 246 -0.93 2.83 -13.97
CA GLY A 246 0.49 2.90 -13.61
C GLY A 246 1.37 2.09 -14.56
N PRO A 247 2.67 2.42 -14.67
CA PRO A 247 3.39 3.53 -14.07
C PRO A 247 3.28 4.88 -14.80
N CYS A 248 2.73 4.91 -16.03
CA CYS A 248 2.50 6.08 -16.87
C CYS A 248 3.77 6.94 -17.14
N ALA A 249 4.95 6.33 -17.16
CA ALA A 249 6.22 7.03 -17.34
C ALA A 249 6.34 7.64 -18.75
N GLY A 250 5.69 7.05 -19.74
CA GLY A 250 5.67 7.54 -21.12
C GLY A 250 5.03 8.92 -21.28
N LEU A 251 4.11 9.31 -20.39
CA LEU A 251 3.55 10.66 -20.38
C LEU A 251 4.62 11.76 -20.30
N ALA A 252 5.72 11.50 -19.63
CA ALA A 252 6.82 12.47 -19.52
C ALA A 252 7.60 12.67 -20.82
N ARG A 253 7.43 11.79 -21.81
CA ARG A 253 8.08 11.84 -23.12
C ARG A 253 7.20 12.48 -24.22
N LEU A 254 5.92 12.69 -23.92
CA LEU A 254 5.00 13.34 -24.85
C LEU A 254 5.30 14.86 -24.95
N PRO A 255 4.96 15.50 -26.09
CA PRO A 255 4.95 16.96 -26.15
C PRO A 255 4.09 17.56 -25.04
N ALA A 256 4.52 18.70 -24.50
CA ALA A 256 3.88 19.32 -23.33
C ALA A 256 2.37 19.52 -23.47
N GLU A 257 1.92 20.00 -24.66
CA GLU A 257 0.49 20.17 -24.93
C GLU A 257 -0.29 18.85 -24.95
N ALA A 258 0.31 17.77 -25.48
CA ALA A 258 -0.33 16.46 -25.50
C ALA A 258 -0.44 15.90 -24.07
N SER A 259 0.64 16.01 -23.27
CA SER A 259 0.64 15.61 -21.87
C SER A 259 -0.40 16.37 -21.05
N SER A 260 -0.53 17.71 -21.26
CA SER A 260 -1.54 18.52 -20.56
C SER A 260 -2.96 18.10 -20.92
N ARG A 261 -3.27 17.93 -22.21
CA ARG A 261 -4.61 17.48 -22.63
C ARG A 261 -4.97 16.11 -22.04
N VAL A 262 -4.02 15.16 -22.03
CA VAL A 262 -4.25 13.85 -21.43
C VAL A 262 -4.44 13.97 -19.91
N ALA A 263 -3.67 14.80 -19.22
CA ALA A 263 -3.83 15.02 -17.80
C ALA A 263 -5.22 15.58 -17.46
N ASP A 264 -5.72 16.55 -18.22
CA ASP A 264 -7.08 17.10 -18.04
C ASP A 264 -8.16 16.04 -18.27
N GLN A 265 -7.99 15.16 -19.28
CA GLN A 265 -8.91 14.06 -19.55
C GLN A 265 -8.93 13.02 -18.43
N LEU A 266 -7.77 12.64 -17.92
CA LEU A 266 -7.66 11.72 -16.78
C LEU A 266 -8.29 12.31 -15.51
N ALA A 267 -8.08 13.61 -15.26
CA ALA A 267 -8.68 14.32 -14.14
C ALA A 267 -10.22 14.34 -14.27
N SER A 268 -10.74 14.69 -15.43
CA SER A 268 -12.18 14.73 -15.71
C SER A 268 -12.84 13.36 -15.58
N ALA A 269 -12.14 12.29 -15.94
CA ALA A 269 -12.58 10.91 -15.79
C ALA A 269 -12.46 10.37 -14.35
N GLY A 270 -11.82 11.10 -13.43
CA GLY A 270 -11.55 10.65 -12.06
C GLY A 270 -10.56 9.49 -11.97
N VAL A 271 -9.74 9.31 -12.99
CA VAL A 271 -8.69 8.29 -13.02
C VAL A 271 -7.57 8.65 -12.04
N THR A 272 -7.09 7.67 -11.29
CA THR A 272 -5.93 7.83 -10.42
C THR A 272 -4.66 7.31 -11.12
N VAL A 273 -3.55 8.02 -10.99
CA VAL A 273 -2.25 7.58 -11.52
C VAL A 273 -1.34 7.14 -10.38
N VAL A 274 -0.77 5.94 -10.49
CA VAL A 274 0.28 5.45 -9.58
C VAL A 274 1.62 5.54 -10.30
N CYS A 275 2.50 6.42 -9.84
CA CYS A 275 3.86 6.56 -10.36
C CYS A 275 4.85 5.69 -9.58
N LEU A 276 5.97 5.33 -10.22
CA LEU A 276 7.01 4.48 -9.64
C LEU A 276 8.36 5.22 -9.67
N PRO A 277 8.64 6.11 -8.71
CA PRO A 277 9.85 6.93 -8.73
C PRO A 277 11.14 6.14 -8.45
N GLN A 278 11.03 4.94 -7.90
CA GLN A 278 12.16 4.01 -7.67
C GLN A 278 12.56 3.24 -8.92
N GLY A 279 11.77 3.31 -9.99
CA GLY A 279 11.96 2.62 -11.26
C GLY A 279 10.74 1.81 -11.67
N GLY A 280 10.51 1.72 -12.97
CA GLY A 280 9.36 1.00 -13.55
C GLY A 280 9.47 -0.52 -13.45
N CYS A 281 8.35 -1.19 -13.70
CA CYS A 281 8.20 -2.65 -13.62
C CYS A 281 8.47 -3.38 -14.94
N GLY A 282 9.29 -2.85 -15.77
CA GLY A 282 9.61 -3.39 -17.10
C GLY A 282 9.49 -2.31 -18.17
N GLY A 283 10.24 -2.46 -19.25
CA GLY A 283 10.35 -1.49 -20.32
C GLY A 283 11.77 -1.02 -20.53
N VAL A 284 12.02 -0.43 -21.69
CA VAL A 284 13.37 -0.08 -22.17
C VAL A 284 13.95 1.12 -21.43
N ASP A 285 13.12 2.00 -20.88
CA ASP A 285 13.57 3.20 -20.17
C ASP A 285 13.10 3.23 -18.71
N ARG A 286 13.98 2.76 -17.82
CA ARG A 286 13.75 2.69 -16.37
C ARG A 286 14.01 4.02 -15.63
N ARG A 287 14.35 5.12 -16.35
CA ARG A 287 14.93 6.31 -15.73
C ARG A 287 13.95 7.42 -15.41
N GLY A 288 12.67 7.27 -15.78
CA GLY A 288 11.64 8.28 -15.61
C GLY A 288 10.48 7.82 -14.74
N THR A 289 9.72 8.78 -14.27
CA THR A 289 8.38 8.56 -13.70
C THR A 289 7.36 9.41 -14.45
N ALA A 290 6.08 9.18 -14.21
CA ALA A 290 5.01 10.04 -14.72
C ALA A 290 5.27 11.51 -14.36
N PRO A 291 4.80 12.49 -15.16
CA PRO A 291 4.99 13.92 -14.90
C PRO A 291 4.10 14.38 -13.72
N VAL A 292 4.51 14.01 -12.50
CA VAL A 292 3.71 14.11 -11.27
C VAL A 292 3.21 15.53 -10.99
N ARG A 293 4.00 16.56 -11.27
CA ARG A 293 3.58 17.96 -11.07
C ARG A 293 2.47 18.34 -12.04
N LEU A 294 2.61 18.00 -13.32
CA LEU A 294 1.61 18.25 -14.34
C LEU A 294 0.28 17.57 -13.99
N LEU A 295 0.33 16.28 -13.68
CA LEU A 295 -0.84 15.50 -13.30
C LEU A 295 -1.58 16.10 -12.10
N ARG A 296 -0.85 16.45 -11.04
CA ARG A 296 -1.43 17.07 -9.84
C ARG A 296 -2.01 18.45 -10.13
N THR A 297 -1.36 19.26 -10.96
CA THR A 297 -1.85 20.58 -11.37
C THR A 297 -3.15 20.47 -12.17
N ALA A 298 -3.30 19.45 -13.00
CA ALA A 298 -4.54 19.14 -13.73
C ALA A 298 -5.63 18.56 -12.82
N GLY A 299 -5.35 18.24 -11.56
CA GLY A 299 -6.32 17.66 -10.62
C GLY A 299 -6.37 16.14 -10.62
N VAL A 300 -5.45 15.45 -11.29
CA VAL A 300 -5.32 14.00 -11.20
C VAL A 300 -4.83 13.61 -9.81
N ARG A 301 -5.49 12.66 -9.17
CA ARG A 301 -4.93 12.04 -7.96
C ARG A 301 -3.69 11.24 -8.35
N VAL A 302 -2.55 11.57 -7.72
CA VAL A 302 -1.30 10.85 -7.94
C VAL A 302 -0.90 10.14 -6.65
N ALA A 303 -0.75 8.83 -6.73
CA ALA A 303 -0.13 8.01 -5.70
C ALA A 303 1.24 7.53 -6.18
N ALA A 304 2.07 7.05 -5.26
CA ALA A 304 3.36 6.49 -5.59
C ALA A 304 3.57 5.13 -4.92
N GLY A 305 4.10 4.20 -5.70
CA GLY A 305 4.49 2.87 -5.26
C GLY A 305 5.98 2.58 -5.48
N SER A 306 6.44 1.47 -4.93
CA SER A 306 7.82 1.00 -5.11
C SER A 306 8.01 0.14 -6.37
N GLY A 307 6.94 -0.46 -6.89
CA GLY A 307 6.99 -1.31 -8.07
C GLY A 307 7.72 -2.63 -7.82
N ALA A 308 8.80 -2.85 -8.57
CA ALA A 308 9.60 -4.07 -8.48
C ALA A 308 10.52 -4.05 -7.25
N LEU A 309 10.53 -5.16 -6.50
CA LEU A 309 11.36 -5.35 -5.31
C LEU A 309 12.35 -6.50 -5.54
N ARG A 310 13.62 -6.14 -5.79
CA ARG A 310 14.72 -7.11 -6.00
C ARG A 310 14.34 -8.25 -6.95
N ASP A 311 13.82 -7.88 -8.12
CA ASP A 311 13.55 -8.78 -9.22
C ASP A 311 14.36 -8.39 -10.48
N VAL A 312 14.14 -9.07 -11.58
CA VAL A 312 14.84 -8.79 -12.85
C VAL A 312 14.60 -7.36 -13.35
N SER A 313 13.45 -6.75 -12.99
CA SER A 313 13.12 -5.37 -13.40
C SER A 313 13.83 -4.32 -12.55
N ASN A 314 14.04 -4.58 -11.26
CA ASN A 314 14.77 -3.72 -10.34
C ASN A 314 15.55 -4.57 -9.31
N PRO A 315 16.76 -5.04 -9.64
CA PRO A 315 17.54 -5.91 -8.76
C PRO A 315 17.95 -5.27 -7.42
N VAL A 316 17.89 -3.96 -7.31
CA VAL A 316 18.22 -3.18 -6.11
C VAL A 316 17.00 -2.48 -5.49
N GLY A 317 15.80 -2.81 -5.96
CA GLY A 317 14.55 -2.26 -5.42
C GLY A 317 14.39 -2.53 -3.93
N ARG A 318 14.03 -1.52 -3.16
CA ARG A 318 13.94 -1.61 -1.69
C ARG A 318 12.53 -1.85 -1.17
N GLY A 319 11.50 -1.54 -1.95
CA GLY A 319 10.12 -1.58 -1.47
C GLY A 319 9.85 -0.60 -0.32
N ASP A 320 10.49 0.57 -0.34
CA ASP A 320 10.42 1.56 0.74
C ASP A 320 9.58 2.77 0.31
N PRO A 321 8.38 3.00 0.88
CA PRO A 321 7.55 4.16 0.55
C PRO A 321 8.23 5.49 0.86
N LEU A 322 9.08 5.56 1.89
CA LEU A 322 9.78 6.81 2.21
C LEU A 322 10.86 7.14 1.18
N GLU A 323 11.47 6.13 0.55
CA GLU A 323 12.36 6.35 -0.59
C GLU A 323 11.58 6.88 -1.80
N ALA A 324 10.39 6.36 -2.07
CA ALA A 324 9.52 6.89 -3.13
C ALA A 324 9.17 8.36 -2.87
N ALA A 325 8.77 8.72 -1.65
CA ALA A 325 8.51 10.10 -1.26
C ALA A 325 9.76 10.99 -1.33
N TYR A 326 10.92 10.48 -0.89
CA TYR A 326 12.19 11.19 -1.02
C TYR A 326 12.53 11.51 -2.49
N LEU A 327 12.38 10.53 -3.39
CA LEU A 327 12.64 10.74 -4.82
C LEU A 327 11.65 11.72 -5.44
N LEU A 328 10.37 11.66 -5.10
CA LEU A 328 9.37 12.62 -5.54
C LEU A 328 9.72 14.05 -5.12
N SER A 329 10.25 14.23 -3.92
CA SER A 329 10.66 15.55 -3.43
C SER A 329 11.98 15.98 -4.06
N SER A 330 13.02 15.13 -4.00
CA SER A 330 14.39 15.50 -4.37
C SER A 330 14.63 15.58 -5.88
N ARG A 331 13.98 14.74 -6.68
CA ARG A 331 14.16 14.66 -8.14
C ARG A 331 13.03 15.29 -8.94
N TYR A 332 11.80 15.19 -8.44
CA TYR A 332 10.61 15.59 -9.19
C TYR A 332 9.94 16.85 -8.64
N GLY A 333 10.55 17.48 -7.62
CA GLY A 333 10.23 18.83 -7.14
C GLY A 333 8.87 18.95 -6.45
N LEU A 334 8.36 17.86 -5.84
CA LEU A 334 7.22 17.94 -4.95
C LEU A 334 7.66 18.44 -3.56
N ARG A 335 6.79 19.19 -2.88
CA ARG A 335 7.01 19.49 -1.47
C ARG A 335 7.05 18.20 -0.64
N PRO A 336 7.78 18.12 0.45
CA PRO A 336 7.84 16.92 1.30
C PRO A 336 6.45 16.40 1.72
N GLU A 337 5.53 17.31 2.02
CA GLU A 337 4.15 16.98 2.41
C GLU A 337 3.37 16.32 1.27
N ASP A 338 3.47 16.89 0.06
CA ASP A 338 2.82 16.36 -1.15
C ASP A 338 3.42 15.01 -1.56
N ALA A 339 4.73 14.85 -1.39
CA ALA A 339 5.44 13.61 -1.67
C ALA A 339 5.05 12.50 -0.67
N TYR A 340 4.90 12.86 0.62
CA TYR A 340 4.41 11.92 1.63
C TYR A 340 2.93 11.55 1.43
N ASP A 341 2.10 12.53 1.05
CA ASP A 341 0.69 12.28 0.70
C ASP A 341 0.57 11.23 -0.42
N ALA A 342 1.45 11.28 -1.42
CA ALA A 342 1.43 10.33 -2.54
C ALA A 342 1.65 8.87 -2.09
N VAL A 343 2.45 8.62 -1.05
CA VAL A 343 2.71 7.28 -0.51
C VAL A 343 1.81 6.90 0.68
N SER A 344 1.03 7.83 1.20
CA SER A 344 0.13 7.60 2.35
C SER A 344 -1.34 7.80 1.96
N THR A 345 -1.90 8.99 2.08
CA THR A 345 -3.33 9.26 1.85
C THR A 345 -3.77 8.87 0.44
N SER A 346 -3.02 9.30 -0.59
CA SER A 346 -3.33 8.97 -1.99
C SER A 346 -3.17 7.48 -2.28
N ALA A 347 -2.11 6.84 -1.76
CA ALA A 347 -1.89 5.40 -1.91
C ALA A 347 -2.99 4.58 -1.20
N ARG A 348 -3.40 4.97 0.01
CA ARG A 348 -4.52 4.34 0.72
C ARG A 348 -5.84 4.48 -0.04
N ALA A 349 -6.09 5.64 -0.63
CA ALA A 349 -7.28 5.87 -1.46
C ALA A 349 -7.32 4.96 -2.70
N VAL A 350 -6.18 4.70 -3.34
CA VAL A 350 -6.04 3.70 -4.42
C VAL A 350 -6.49 2.32 -3.95
N LEU A 351 -6.13 1.92 -2.74
CA LEU A 351 -6.51 0.63 -2.17
C LEU A 351 -7.96 0.59 -1.67
N GLY A 352 -8.72 1.69 -1.77
CA GLY A 352 -10.08 1.79 -1.24
C GLY A 352 -10.13 1.81 0.29
N LEU A 353 -9.03 2.14 0.95
CA LEU A 353 -8.93 2.18 2.41
C LEU A 353 -9.36 3.54 2.97
N PRO A 354 -9.88 3.57 4.20
CA PRO A 354 -10.26 4.82 4.85
C PRO A 354 -9.05 5.74 5.05
N GLU A 355 -9.33 7.05 5.01
CA GLU A 355 -8.35 8.08 5.36
C GLU A 355 -7.84 7.88 6.79
N VAL A 356 -6.58 8.22 7.00
CA VAL A 356 -5.92 8.22 8.31
C VAL A 356 -5.43 9.62 8.63
N ARG A 357 -5.80 10.10 9.80
CA ARG A 357 -5.25 11.30 10.43
C ARG A 357 -4.87 10.98 11.87
N VAL A 358 -3.91 11.71 12.42
CA VAL A 358 -3.55 11.54 13.83
C VAL A 358 -4.56 12.35 14.69
N GLU A 359 -5.82 11.92 14.65
CA GLU A 359 -6.96 12.52 15.30
C GLU A 359 -7.89 11.43 15.87
N ALA A 360 -8.63 11.74 16.92
CA ALA A 360 -9.57 10.79 17.52
C ALA A 360 -10.65 10.33 16.52
N GLY A 361 -10.97 9.05 16.55
CA GLY A 361 -11.95 8.42 15.65
C GLY A 361 -11.38 7.85 14.36
N PHE A 362 -10.19 8.26 13.92
CA PHE A 362 -9.54 7.72 12.73
C PHE A 362 -8.93 6.33 12.96
N PRO A 363 -8.70 5.54 11.89
CA PRO A 363 -8.02 4.26 12.01
C PRO A 363 -6.62 4.41 12.62
N ALA A 364 -6.23 3.50 13.49
CA ALA A 364 -4.92 3.47 14.10
C ALA A 364 -3.89 2.77 13.19
N GLU A 365 -3.62 3.41 12.04
CA GLU A 365 -2.66 3.03 11.01
C GLU A 365 -1.57 4.09 11.00
N LEU A 366 -0.48 3.90 11.74
CA LEU A 366 0.48 4.94 12.01
C LEU A 366 1.92 4.49 11.76
N LEU A 367 2.75 5.43 11.35
CA LEU A 367 4.19 5.28 11.23
C LEU A 367 4.88 6.33 12.10
N ALA A 368 5.69 5.91 13.07
CA ALA A 368 6.61 6.78 13.76
C ALA A 368 8.00 6.65 13.12
N VAL A 369 8.58 7.77 12.69
CA VAL A 369 9.92 7.83 12.09
C VAL A 369 10.78 8.76 12.93
N ARG A 370 12.01 8.34 13.22
CA ARG A 370 12.93 9.19 13.98
C ARG A 370 13.27 10.46 13.19
N GLY A 371 13.00 11.61 13.79
CA GLY A 371 13.20 12.93 13.18
C GLY A 371 12.28 13.99 13.75
N HIS A 372 12.58 15.26 13.48
CA HIS A 372 11.83 16.40 14.00
C HIS A 372 10.94 17.07 12.95
N HIS A 373 11.27 16.90 11.68
CA HIS A 373 10.58 17.50 10.54
C HIS A 373 10.45 16.47 9.42
N LEU A 374 9.39 16.55 8.63
CA LEU A 374 9.12 15.60 7.56
C LEU A 374 10.27 15.50 6.56
N ALA A 375 10.84 16.63 6.13
CA ALA A 375 11.98 16.63 5.21
C ALA A 375 13.20 15.90 5.77
N GLY A 376 13.52 16.10 7.06
CA GLY A 376 14.59 15.37 7.75
C GLY A 376 14.28 13.89 7.92
N ALA A 377 13.03 13.54 8.23
CA ALA A 377 12.58 12.16 8.33
C ALA A 377 12.69 11.43 6.98
N LEU A 378 12.30 12.08 5.87
CA LEU A 378 12.44 11.51 4.51
C LEU A 378 13.92 11.36 4.12
N SER A 379 14.78 12.34 4.47
CA SER A 379 16.21 12.29 4.15
C SER A 379 16.95 11.15 4.83
N LEU A 380 16.64 10.86 6.08
CA LEU A 380 17.32 9.85 6.89
C LEU A 380 16.60 8.51 6.91
N ALA A 381 15.28 8.52 7.01
CA ALA A 381 14.34 7.40 6.88
C ALA A 381 14.67 6.12 7.70
N TYR A 382 15.42 6.24 8.79
CA TYR A 382 15.81 5.12 9.66
C TYR A 382 15.09 5.19 11.01
N SER A 383 15.07 4.07 11.73
CA SER A 383 14.38 3.89 13.02
C SER A 383 12.88 4.18 12.91
N ARG A 384 12.13 3.15 12.65
CA ARG A 384 10.68 3.21 12.41
C ARG A 384 9.93 2.33 13.40
N ILE A 385 8.74 2.76 13.80
CA ILE A 385 7.79 1.96 14.56
C ILE A 385 6.47 2.00 13.78
N VAL A 386 5.99 0.83 13.39
CA VAL A 386 4.79 0.68 12.56
C VAL A 386 3.64 0.19 13.42
N VAL A 387 2.53 0.90 13.34
CA VAL A 387 1.28 0.55 14.03
C VAL A 387 0.23 0.19 12.98
N HIS A 388 -0.32 -1.01 13.09
CA HIS A 388 -1.43 -1.50 12.29
C HIS A 388 -2.58 -1.91 13.19
N ARG A 389 -3.78 -1.40 12.93
CA ARG A 389 -4.98 -1.65 13.74
C ARG A 389 -4.77 -1.44 15.24
N GLY A 390 -4.02 -0.37 15.59
CA GLY A 390 -3.74 -0.01 16.98
C GLY A 390 -2.71 -0.89 17.69
N ARG A 391 -1.97 -1.75 16.98
CA ARG A 391 -0.92 -2.63 17.52
C ARG A 391 0.41 -2.32 16.87
N VAL A 392 1.49 -2.32 17.63
CA VAL A 392 2.84 -2.27 17.05
C VAL A 392 3.12 -3.58 16.35
N VAL A 393 3.33 -3.54 15.03
CA VAL A 393 3.53 -4.73 14.18
C VAL A 393 4.95 -4.85 13.66
N ALA A 394 5.71 -3.74 13.59
CA ALA A 394 7.11 -3.76 13.21
C ALA A 394 7.90 -2.67 13.91
N ARG A 395 9.18 -2.93 14.14
CA ARG A 395 10.17 -1.96 14.61
C ARG A 395 11.46 -2.17 13.86
N THR A 396 12.04 -1.10 13.35
CA THR A 396 13.39 -1.09 12.80
C THR A 396 14.20 -0.02 13.52
N SER A 397 15.45 -0.30 13.83
CA SER A 397 16.33 0.66 14.46
C SER A 397 17.68 0.66 13.77
N ALA A 398 18.28 1.85 13.62
CA ALA A 398 19.66 2.02 13.23
C ALA A 398 20.45 2.49 14.45
N VAL A 399 21.52 1.77 14.78
CA VAL A 399 22.49 2.18 15.78
C VAL A 399 23.64 2.88 15.08
N ARG A 400 24.02 4.07 15.55
CA ARG A 400 25.22 4.76 15.11
C ARG A 400 26.29 4.65 16.17
N GLU A 401 27.42 4.11 15.81
CA GLU A 401 28.61 4.04 16.66
C GLU A 401 29.70 4.92 16.05
N TYR A 402 30.27 5.76 16.89
CA TYR A 402 31.43 6.56 16.52
C TYR A 402 32.67 5.93 17.13
N CYS A 403 33.60 5.51 16.27
CA CYS A 403 34.74 4.68 16.66
C CYS A 403 35.77 5.35 17.57
N ASN A 404 35.71 6.68 17.76
CA ASN A 404 36.64 7.41 18.63
C ASN A 404 35.88 8.23 19.67
N SER A 405 35.72 7.65 20.87
CA SER A 405 34.97 8.26 21.96
C SER A 405 35.61 9.55 22.51
N ALA A 406 36.93 9.74 22.35
CA ALA A 406 37.62 10.95 22.77
C ALA A 406 37.22 12.12 21.88
N VAL A 407 37.23 11.93 20.54
CA VAL A 407 36.80 12.95 19.56
C VAL A 407 35.31 13.26 19.71
N ALA A 408 34.48 12.27 20.00
CA ALA A 408 33.05 12.47 20.22
C ALA A 408 32.76 13.34 21.47
N ALA A 409 33.59 13.24 22.50
CA ALA A 409 33.48 14.06 23.71
C ALA A 409 33.90 15.54 23.44
N GLU A 410 34.95 15.74 22.64
CA GLU A 410 35.41 17.07 22.24
C GLU A 410 34.44 17.79 21.31
N LEU A 411 33.74 17.06 20.42
CA LEU A 411 32.77 17.61 19.50
C LEU A 411 31.41 17.88 20.14
N GLY A 412 31.20 17.56 21.43
CA GLY A 412 29.92 17.75 22.11
C GLY A 412 28.75 17.00 21.48
N LEU A 413 29.02 15.89 20.76
CA LEU A 413 27.98 15.12 20.10
C LEU A 413 27.01 14.51 21.13
N PRO A 414 25.69 14.55 20.86
CA PRO A 414 24.71 13.99 21.78
C PRO A 414 24.94 12.49 21.95
N ARG A 415 25.19 12.06 23.18
CA ARG A 415 25.27 10.64 23.53
C ARG A 415 23.88 10.05 23.43
N GLN A 416 23.70 9.00 22.63
CA GLN A 416 22.49 8.18 22.72
C GLN A 416 22.55 7.45 24.07
N GLY A 417 21.62 7.80 24.97
CA GLY A 417 21.50 7.11 26.24
C GLY A 417 21.31 5.60 26.00
N ARG A 418 22.15 4.78 26.59
CA ARG A 418 21.89 3.34 26.70
C ARG A 418 20.58 3.19 27.46
N GLY A 419 19.51 2.81 26.78
CA GLY A 419 18.31 2.35 27.45
C GLY A 419 18.71 1.15 28.29
N GLN A 420 18.63 1.29 29.62
CA GLN A 420 18.72 0.14 30.50
C GLN A 420 17.60 -0.82 30.14
N VAL A 421 17.97 -1.97 29.61
CA VAL A 421 17.10 -3.14 29.55
C VAL A 421 17.06 -3.68 30.97
N SER A 422 15.97 -3.46 31.64
CA SER A 422 15.56 -4.16 32.87
C SER A 422 14.32 -4.98 32.57
#